data_a40d2538d2b79d2666793d8be6c1cdf1
#
_entry.id   a40d2538d2b79d2666793d8be6c1cdf1
#
_cell.length_a   1.000
_cell.length_b   1.000
_cell.length_c   1.000
_cell.angle_alpha   90.00
_cell.angle_beta   90.00
_cell.angle_gamma   90.00
#
_symmetry.space_group_name_H-M   'P 1'
#
loop_
_entity.id
_entity.type
_entity.pdbx_description
1 polymer ?
#
loop_
_entity_poly.entity_id
_entity_poly.type
_entity_poly.pdbx_seq_one_letter_code
_entity_poly.pdbx_strand_id
1 'polypeptide(L)'
;MSDIKMPKISQSNLLDKIGSAIFEKACAKHMILVPHSGNKDFGIDYTAELVDETKHETLGHFISIQLKTHQNIKFDDNGFYHQRIRTTTANYWLTLNMPVILVLLDLNDNKLYCADAKKYLRSDYNVQKYESQKSIEIKVSKNDLFNFNSCLVASIEYDKYNMLYYSSNDSLIIWNLLSS
;
A
#
# COMPACT_ATOMS: atom_id res chain seq x y z
N MET A 1 45.26 -15.10 17.43
CA MET A 1 44.60 -14.68 16.16
C MET A 1 43.57 -13.64 16.52
N SER A 2 43.71 -12.40 16.06
CA SER A 2 42.70 -11.35 16.30
C SER A 2 41.46 -11.68 15.49
N ASP A 3 40.30 -11.75 16.14
CA ASP A 3 39.03 -11.96 15.48
C ASP A 3 38.77 -10.82 14.48
N ILE A 4 38.83 -11.13 13.20
CA ILE A 4 38.45 -10.18 12.15
C ILE A 4 36.92 -9.97 12.23
N LYS A 5 36.50 -8.77 12.63
CA LYS A 5 35.09 -8.42 12.70
C LYS A 5 34.52 -8.21 11.28
N MET A 6 33.64 -9.07 10.87
CA MET A 6 32.89 -8.93 9.59
C MET A 6 31.66 -8.04 9.75
N PRO A 7 31.22 -7.32 8.68
CA PRO A 7 29.96 -6.59 8.67
C PRO A 7 28.79 -7.53 8.96
N LYS A 8 27.85 -7.10 9.80
CA LYS A 8 26.64 -7.88 10.13
C LYS A 8 25.43 -7.30 9.41
N ILE A 9 24.62 -8.16 8.80
CA ILE A 9 23.30 -7.80 8.32
C ILE A 9 22.35 -7.81 9.52
N SER A 10 21.55 -6.76 9.71
CA SER A 10 20.54 -6.74 10.76
C SER A 10 19.43 -7.77 10.47
N GLN A 11 18.81 -8.30 11.52
CA GLN A 11 17.71 -9.26 11.37
C GLN A 11 16.53 -8.64 10.62
N SER A 12 16.22 -7.35 10.83
CA SER A 12 15.19 -6.64 10.08
C SER A 12 15.50 -6.60 8.58
N ASN A 13 16.72 -6.25 8.18
CA ASN A 13 17.11 -6.22 6.77
C ASN A 13 17.02 -7.61 6.11
N LEU A 14 17.27 -8.67 6.86
CA LEU A 14 17.11 -10.04 6.36
C LEU A 14 15.65 -10.39 6.16
N LEU A 15 14.79 -10.04 7.13
CA LEU A 15 13.34 -10.25 7.04
C LEU A 15 12.74 -9.47 5.86
N ASP A 16 13.14 -8.21 5.67
CA ASP A 16 12.66 -7.38 4.56
C ASP A 16 13.05 -7.99 3.19
N LYS A 17 14.29 -8.50 3.06
CA LYS A 17 14.74 -9.18 1.82
C LYS A 17 13.96 -10.47 1.55
N ILE A 18 13.72 -11.29 2.56
CA ILE A 18 12.94 -12.53 2.43
C ILE A 18 11.50 -12.15 2.04
N GLY A 19 10.93 -11.16 2.71
CA GLY A 19 9.58 -10.67 2.44
C GLY A 19 9.42 -10.17 1.01
N SER A 20 10.35 -9.36 0.53
CA SER A 20 10.36 -8.87 -0.86
C SER A 20 10.37 -10.03 -1.86
N ALA A 21 11.24 -11.02 -1.68
CA ALA A 21 11.33 -12.15 -2.59
C ALA A 21 10.05 -13.01 -2.63
N ILE A 22 9.40 -13.24 -1.48
CA ILE A 22 8.12 -13.97 -1.40
C ILE A 22 7.02 -13.15 -2.08
N PHE A 23 6.94 -11.84 -1.81
CA PHE A 23 5.95 -10.95 -2.39
C PHE A 23 6.10 -10.84 -3.91
N GLU A 24 7.31 -10.60 -4.42
CA GLU A 24 7.59 -10.53 -5.85
C GLU A 24 7.22 -11.83 -6.58
N LYS A 25 7.52 -12.99 -5.98
CA LYS A 25 7.08 -14.28 -6.50
C LYS A 25 5.57 -14.41 -6.55
N ALA A 26 4.84 -13.95 -5.52
CA ALA A 26 3.38 -14.00 -5.49
C ALA A 26 2.74 -13.10 -6.55
N CYS A 27 3.39 -11.98 -6.88
CA CYS A 27 2.90 -11.00 -7.87
C CYS A 27 3.29 -11.35 -9.32
N ALA A 28 4.27 -12.22 -9.56
CA ALA A 28 4.96 -12.38 -10.83
C ALA A 28 4.05 -12.65 -12.06
N LYS A 29 2.85 -13.22 -11.84
CA LYS A 29 1.91 -13.50 -12.93
C LYS A 29 0.90 -12.37 -13.21
N HIS A 30 0.69 -11.52 -12.21
CA HIS A 30 -0.44 -10.59 -12.18
C HIS A 30 -0.02 -9.12 -12.21
N MET A 31 1.27 -8.84 -11.99
CA MET A 31 1.77 -7.49 -11.82
C MET A 31 3.17 -7.32 -12.38
N ILE A 32 3.41 -6.18 -13.03
CA ILE A 32 4.76 -5.67 -13.29
C ILE A 32 5.14 -4.79 -12.12
N LEU A 33 6.11 -5.24 -11.32
CA LEU A 33 6.57 -4.53 -10.14
C LEU A 33 7.77 -3.65 -10.45
N VAL A 34 7.71 -2.38 -10.06
CA VAL A 34 8.84 -1.45 -10.06
C VAL A 34 9.22 -1.16 -8.60
N PRO A 35 10.33 -1.74 -8.11
CA PRO A 35 10.76 -1.52 -6.74
C PRO A 35 11.28 -0.08 -6.55
N HIS A 36 10.95 0.53 -5.42
CA HIS A 36 11.51 1.79 -5.00
C HIS A 36 12.74 1.53 -4.13
N SER A 37 13.94 1.75 -4.68
CA SER A 37 15.20 1.62 -3.96
C SER A 37 15.76 3.00 -3.62
N GLY A 38 16.17 3.22 -2.37
CA GLY A 38 16.92 4.40 -1.98
C GLY A 38 16.60 4.92 -0.57
N ASN A 39 17.44 5.83 -0.06
CA ASN A 39 17.38 6.42 1.28
C ASN A 39 16.16 7.35 1.52
N LYS A 40 15.22 7.43 0.59
CA LYS A 40 14.00 8.23 0.67
C LYS A 40 12.80 7.28 0.73
N ASP A 41 12.70 6.52 1.82
CA ASP A 41 11.54 5.71 2.12
C ASP A 41 10.37 6.62 2.49
N PHE A 42 9.58 6.99 1.49
CA PHE A 42 8.30 7.69 1.69
C PHE A 42 7.17 6.70 2.02
N GLY A 43 7.49 5.45 2.36
CA GLY A 43 6.52 4.43 2.71
C GLY A 43 5.80 3.82 1.50
N ILE A 44 6.48 3.73 0.35
CA ILE A 44 6.07 2.94 -0.81
C ILE A 44 7.25 2.08 -1.24
N ASP A 45 7.07 0.77 -1.24
CA ASP A 45 8.11 -0.18 -1.62
C ASP A 45 8.07 -0.51 -3.12
N TYR A 46 6.86 -0.52 -3.71
CA TYR A 46 6.66 -0.81 -5.14
C TYR A 46 5.59 0.07 -5.77
N THR A 47 5.78 0.40 -7.04
CA THR A 47 4.68 0.71 -7.96
C THR A 47 4.41 -0.54 -8.79
N ALA A 48 3.15 -0.90 -8.97
CA ALA A 48 2.76 -2.06 -9.74
C ALA A 48 1.78 -1.68 -10.85
N GLU A 49 1.99 -2.20 -12.05
CA GLU A 49 1.01 -2.22 -13.13
C GLU A 49 0.34 -3.59 -13.18
N LEU A 50 -0.99 -3.61 -13.24
CA LEU A 50 -1.77 -4.85 -13.26
C LEU A 50 -1.76 -5.48 -14.65
N VAL A 51 -1.69 -6.82 -14.72
CA VAL A 51 -1.58 -7.61 -15.96
C VAL A 51 -2.73 -8.61 -16.02
N ASP A 52 -3.38 -8.71 -17.19
CA ASP A 52 -4.29 -9.81 -17.50
C ASP A 52 -3.47 -11.09 -17.74
N GLU A 53 -3.56 -12.04 -16.82
CA GLU A 53 -2.79 -13.29 -16.88
C GLU A 53 -3.15 -14.14 -18.11
N THR A 54 -4.40 -14.04 -18.61
CA THR A 54 -4.87 -14.88 -19.72
C THR A 54 -4.42 -14.34 -21.07
N LYS A 55 -4.35 -13.02 -21.21
CA LYS A 55 -3.95 -12.34 -22.44
C LYS A 55 -2.48 -11.94 -22.45
N HIS A 56 -1.83 -11.95 -21.29
CA HIS A 56 -0.48 -11.42 -21.09
C HIS A 56 -0.35 -9.93 -21.49
N GLU A 57 -1.41 -9.15 -21.23
CA GLU A 57 -1.50 -7.73 -21.56
C GLU A 57 -1.55 -6.87 -20.29
N THR A 58 -0.95 -5.69 -20.35
CA THR A 58 -1.09 -4.71 -19.25
C THR A 58 -2.49 -4.10 -19.28
N LEU A 59 -3.05 -3.79 -18.10
CA LEU A 59 -4.39 -3.23 -17.99
C LEU A 59 -4.40 -1.71 -17.90
N GLY A 60 -3.22 -1.05 -17.82
CA GLY A 60 -3.13 0.39 -17.59
C GLY A 60 -3.58 0.82 -16.19
N HIS A 61 -3.78 -0.14 -15.27
CA HIS A 61 -4.14 0.12 -13.88
C HIS A 61 -2.90 0.06 -12.99
N PHE A 62 -2.62 1.16 -12.31
CA PHE A 62 -1.46 1.30 -11.43
C PHE A 62 -1.86 1.36 -9.97
N ILE A 63 -1.05 0.75 -9.12
CA ILE A 63 -1.18 0.81 -7.65
C ILE A 63 0.18 1.06 -7.01
N SER A 64 0.18 1.74 -5.85
CA SER A 64 1.33 1.81 -4.95
C SER A 64 1.21 0.74 -3.88
N ILE A 65 2.31 0.11 -3.53
CA ILE A 65 2.34 -0.97 -2.54
C ILE A 65 3.34 -0.64 -1.45
N GLN A 66 2.88 -0.72 -0.19
CA GLN A 66 3.73 -0.77 0.99
C GLN A 66 3.69 -2.19 1.53
N LEU A 67 4.84 -2.85 1.56
CA LEU A 67 5.01 -4.19 2.13
C LEU A 67 5.50 -4.09 3.57
N LYS A 68 4.91 -4.86 4.47
CA LYS A 68 5.35 -5.05 5.85
C LYS A 68 5.50 -6.55 6.12
N THR A 69 6.71 -6.97 6.43
CA THR A 69 7.02 -8.37 6.72
C THR A 69 7.04 -8.59 8.23
N HIS A 70 6.28 -9.56 8.68
CA HIS A 70 6.20 -9.98 10.06
C HIS A 70 6.61 -11.45 10.20
N GLN A 71 7.30 -11.79 11.30
CA GLN A 71 7.62 -13.19 11.60
C GLN A 71 6.36 -14.00 11.90
N ASN A 72 5.37 -13.36 12.56
CA ASN A 72 4.09 -13.96 12.91
C ASN A 72 3.08 -12.82 13.16
N ILE A 73 1.96 -12.84 12.46
CA ILE A 73 0.87 -11.88 12.63
C ILE A 73 -0.13 -12.43 13.64
N LYS A 74 -0.38 -11.67 14.70
CA LYS A 74 -1.40 -12.01 15.70
C LYS A 74 -2.60 -11.09 15.54
N PHE A 75 -3.71 -11.65 15.11
CA PHE A 75 -4.97 -10.94 15.02
C PHE A 75 -5.63 -10.83 16.40
N ASP A 76 -6.35 -9.74 16.62
CA ASP A 76 -7.17 -9.55 17.80
C ASP A 76 -8.43 -10.45 17.78
N ASP A 77 -9.24 -10.40 18.86
CA ASP A 77 -10.46 -11.21 18.99
C ASP A 77 -11.50 -10.90 17.90
N ASN A 78 -11.44 -9.72 17.28
CA ASN A 78 -12.30 -9.32 16.16
C ASN A 78 -11.71 -9.72 14.79
N GLY A 79 -10.53 -10.32 14.77
CA GLY A 79 -9.86 -10.78 13.55
C GLY A 79 -9.12 -9.67 12.80
N PHE A 80 -8.69 -8.61 13.49
CA PHE A 80 -7.91 -7.53 12.88
C PHE A 80 -6.48 -7.51 13.40
N TYR A 81 -5.55 -7.18 12.50
CA TYR A 81 -4.21 -6.76 12.82
C TYR A 81 -4.11 -5.23 12.69
N HIS A 82 -3.49 -4.58 13.68
CA HIS A 82 -3.37 -3.13 13.75
C HIS A 82 -1.97 -2.70 13.29
N GLN A 83 -1.84 -2.35 12.00
CA GLN A 83 -0.57 -1.88 11.47
C GLN A 83 -0.39 -0.40 11.74
N ARG A 84 0.63 -0.09 12.52
CA ARG A 84 0.99 1.31 12.81
C ARG A 84 1.77 1.92 11.66
N ILE A 85 1.31 3.09 11.19
CA ILE A 85 1.93 3.89 10.13
C ILE A 85 2.19 5.29 10.67
N ARG A 86 3.33 5.89 10.31
CA ARG A 86 3.61 7.30 10.66
C ARG A 86 2.58 8.22 10.02
N THR A 87 2.14 9.24 10.74
CA THR A 87 1.18 10.22 10.19
C THR A 87 1.72 10.90 8.92
N THR A 88 3.03 11.22 8.88
CA THR A 88 3.66 11.78 7.68
C THR A 88 3.58 10.85 6.47
N THR A 89 3.73 9.55 6.66
CA THR A 89 3.56 8.54 5.60
C THR A 89 2.11 8.46 5.13
N ALA A 90 1.16 8.45 6.06
CA ALA A 90 -0.27 8.43 5.74
C ALA A 90 -0.69 9.68 4.95
N ASN A 91 -0.21 10.86 5.35
CA ASN A 91 -0.44 12.11 4.62
C ASN A 91 0.13 12.05 3.20
N TYR A 92 1.34 11.53 3.04
CA TYR A 92 1.93 11.32 1.73
C TYR A 92 1.08 10.38 0.85
N TRP A 93 0.59 9.27 1.39
CA TRP A 93 -0.26 8.34 0.65
C TRP A 93 -1.55 9.00 0.15
N LEU A 94 -2.14 9.90 0.95
CA LEU A 94 -3.34 10.64 0.55
C LEU A 94 -3.10 11.58 -0.65
N THR A 95 -1.87 12.06 -0.87
CA THR A 95 -1.51 12.94 -2.01
C THR A 95 -1.23 12.18 -3.31
N LEU A 96 -0.99 10.87 -3.26
CA LEU A 96 -0.68 10.09 -4.45
C LEU A 96 -1.89 10.01 -5.41
N ASN A 97 -1.63 10.03 -6.72
CA ASN A 97 -2.66 9.92 -7.76
C ASN A 97 -2.98 8.46 -8.14
N MET A 98 -2.82 7.54 -7.20
CA MET A 98 -3.15 6.13 -7.36
C MET A 98 -3.52 5.52 -6.01
N PRO A 99 -4.21 4.37 -5.96
CA PRO A 99 -4.50 3.68 -4.71
C PRO A 99 -3.22 3.22 -4.04
N VAL A 100 -3.25 3.11 -2.71
CA VAL A 100 -2.14 2.59 -1.91
C VAL A 100 -2.61 1.33 -1.20
N ILE A 101 -2.00 0.21 -1.53
CA ILE A 101 -2.27 -1.08 -0.93
C ILE A 101 -1.20 -1.36 0.14
N LEU A 102 -1.63 -1.45 1.38
CA LEU A 102 -0.80 -1.96 2.47
C LEU A 102 -0.87 -3.48 2.45
N VAL A 103 0.28 -4.13 2.28
CA VAL A 103 0.40 -5.59 2.27
C VAL A 103 1.16 -6.04 3.51
N LEU A 104 0.62 -6.99 4.24
CA LEU A 104 1.25 -7.64 5.38
C LEU A 104 1.61 -9.07 4.99
N LEU A 105 2.88 -9.43 5.09
CA LEU A 105 3.35 -10.79 4.92
C LEU A 105 3.61 -11.43 6.27
N ASP A 106 2.94 -12.53 6.55
CA ASP A 106 3.23 -13.42 7.67
C ASP A 106 4.18 -14.54 7.20
N LEU A 107 5.39 -14.54 7.73
CA LEU A 107 6.41 -15.55 7.38
C LEU A 107 6.15 -16.91 8.00
N ASN A 108 5.30 -16.99 9.03
CA ASN A 108 4.99 -18.26 9.69
C ASN A 108 4.19 -19.19 8.79
N ASP A 109 3.25 -18.65 8.00
CA ASP A 109 2.41 -19.42 7.09
C ASP A 109 2.47 -18.95 5.63
N ASN A 110 3.37 -18.01 5.33
CA ASN A 110 3.56 -17.37 4.01
C ASN A 110 2.28 -16.77 3.43
N LYS A 111 1.40 -16.27 4.29
CA LYS A 111 0.18 -15.58 3.87
C LYS A 111 0.40 -14.09 3.72
N LEU A 112 -0.24 -13.55 2.70
CA LEU A 112 -0.28 -12.14 2.40
C LEU A 112 -1.70 -11.63 2.69
N TYR A 113 -1.78 -10.61 3.55
CA TYR A 113 -3.02 -9.89 3.85
C TYR A 113 -2.90 -8.48 3.30
N CYS A 114 -4.02 -7.84 2.97
CA CYS A 114 -3.97 -6.47 2.46
C CYS A 114 -5.10 -5.59 2.96
N ALA A 115 -4.87 -4.29 2.86
CA ALA A 115 -5.89 -3.28 2.98
C ALA A 115 -5.66 -2.18 1.94
N ASP A 116 -6.73 -1.65 1.35
CA ASP A 116 -6.67 -0.38 0.63
C ASP A 116 -6.47 0.74 1.66
N ALA A 117 -5.21 1.08 1.88
CA ALA A 117 -4.81 2.04 2.91
C ALA A 117 -5.37 3.43 2.63
N LYS A 118 -5.44 3.83 1.37
CA LYS A 118 -5.95 5.15 0.98
C LYS A 118 -7.46 5.27 1.18
N LYS A 119 -8.21 4.24 0.82
CA LYS A 119 -9.64 4.15 1.09
C LYS A 119 -9.90 4.15 2.60
N TYR A 120 -9.15 3.36 3.37
CA TYR A 120 -9.24 3.33 4.83
C TYR A 120 -9.00 4.71 5.44
N LEU A 121 -7.91 5.39 5.07
CA LEU A 121 -7.57 6.71 5.58
C LEU A 121 -8.64 7.76 5.23
N ARG A 122 -9.22 7.72 4.05
CA ARG A 122 -10.30 8.65 3.64
C ARG A 122 -11.58 8.43 4.44
N SER A 123 -11.93 7.18 4.77
CA SER A 123 -13.15 6.85 5.52
C SER A 123 -13.04 7.15 7.02
N ASP A 124 -11.83 6.99 7.60
CA ASP A 124 -11.56 7.17 9.03
C ASP A 124 -10.81 8.49 9.33
N TYR A 125 -10.50 9.26 8.28
CA TYR A 125 -9.66 10.45 8.42
C TYR A 125 -10.40 11.62 9.07
N ASN A 126 -10.18 11.78 10.35
CA ASN A 126 -10.48 13.00 11.06
C ASN A 126 -9.18 13.82 11.18
N VAL A 127 -9.03 14.84 10.33
CA VAL A 127 -7.83 15.69 10.24
C VAL A 127 -7.42 16.19 11.63
N GLN A 128 -8.36 16.66 12.45
CA GLN A 128 -8.09 17.18 13.78
C GLN A 128 -7.56 16.11 14.74
N LYS A 129 -8.01 14.86 14.59
CA LYS A 129 -7.56 13.73 15.41
C LYS A 129 -6.12 13.34 15.10
N TYR A 130 -5.70 13.46 13.84
CA TYR A 130 -4.39 12.97 13.39
C TYR A 130 -3.29 14.04 13.43
N GLU A 131 -3.61 15.33 13.39
CA GLU A 131 -2.63 16.41 13.50
C GLU A 131 -1.78 16.34 14.78
N SER A 132 -2.37 15.86 15.89
CA SER A 132 -1.70 15.69 17.18
C SER A 132 -0.99 14.34 17.35
N GLN A 133 -1.20 13.37 16.45
CA GLN A 133 -0.70 11.99 16.56
C GLN A 133 0.54 11.77 15.66
N LYS A 134 1.56 11.09 16.21
CA LYS A 134 2.75 10.70 15.46
C LYS A 134 2.52 9.50 14.54
N SER A 135 1.49 8.72 14.79
CA SER A 135 1.16 7.50 14.03
C SER A 135 -0.34 7.22 14.03
N ILE A 136 -0.77 6.53 12.98
CA ILE A 136 -2.14 6.08 12.74
C ILE A 136 -2.12 4.56 12.67
N GLU A 137 -3.17 3.89 13.11
CA GLU A 137 -3.35 2.44 12.97
C GLU A 137 -4.31 2.14 11.82
N ILE A 138 -3.85 1.30 10.87
CA ILE A 138 -4.68 0.75 9.81
C ILE A 138 -5.04 -0.68 10.21
N LYS A 139 -6.33 -0.98 10.23
CA LYS A 139 -6.84 -2.32 10.52
C LYS A 139 -6.80 -3.16 9.25
N VAL A 140 -6.18 -4.32 9.33
CA VAL A 140 -6.12 -5.31 8.26
C VAL A 140 -6.83 -6.57 8.75
N SER A 141 -7.87 -7.00 8.05
CA SER A 141 -8.65 -8.17 8.42
C SER A 141 -7.93 -9.47 8.06
N LYS A 142 -8.06 -10.50 8.90
CA LYS A 142 -7.59 -11.87 8.60
C LYS A 142 -8.27 -12.50 7.37
N ASN A 143 -9.40 -11.93 6.94
CA ASN A 143 -10.16 -12.40 5.78
C ASN A 143 -9.74 -11.70 4.48
N ASP A 144 -9.01 -10.57 4.58
CA ASP A 144 -8.60 -9.77 3.43
C ASP A 144 -7.25 -10.26 2.91
N LEU A 145 -7.27 -11.44 2.29
CA LEU A 145 -6.10 -12.00 1.63
C LEU A 145 -5.74 -11.18 0.40
N PHE A 146 -4.44 -10.90 0.25
CA PHE A 146 -3.92 -10.21 -0.93
C PHE A 146 -4.13 -11.05 -2.19
N ASN A 147 -4.75 -10.45 -3.19
CA ASN A 147 -4.96 -11.08 -4.49
C ASN A 147 -5.13 -10.01 -5.59
N PHE A 148 -5.04 -10.44 -6.84
CA PHE A 148 -5.16 -9.58 -8.01
C PHE A 148 -6.50 -8.80 -8.05
N ASN A 149 -7.61 -9.47 -7.76
CA ASN A 149 -8.93 -8.84 -7.82
C ASN A 149 -9.08 -7.70 -6.82
N SER A 150 -8.53 -7.85 -5.60
CA SER A 150 -8.54 -6.76 -4.61
C SER A 150 -7.81 -5.53 -5.11
N CYS A 151 -6.68 -5.71 -5.79
CA CYS A 151 -5.89 -4.62 -6.37
C CYS A 151 -6.59 -3.97 -7.56
N LEU A 152 -7.21 -4.77 -8.43
CA LEU A 152 -7.96 -4.27 -9.58
C LEU A 152 -9.19 -3.46 -9.14
N VAL A 153 -9.95 -3.97 -8.16
CA VAL A 153 -11.09 -3.24 -7.60
C VAL A 153 -10.66 -1.92 -6.99
N ALA A 154 -9.57 -1.89 -6.22
CA ALA A 154 -9.04 -0.66 -5.63
C ALA A 154 -8.66 0.37 -6.70
N SER A 155 -8.03 -0.06 -7.80
CA SER A 155 -7.66 0.82 -8.92
C SER A 155 -8.89 1.38 -9.62
N ILE A 156 -9.87 0.54 -9.96
CA ILE A 156 -11.11 0.97 -10.63
C ILE A 156 -11.93 1.94 -9.75
N GLU A 157 -12.05 1.65 -8.44
CA GLU A 157 -12.74 2.53 -7.50
C GLU A 157 -12.04 3.89 -7.38
N TYR A 158 -10.72 3.89 -7.39
CA TYR A 158 -9.93 5.10 -7.35
C TYR A 158 -10.14 5.97 -8.59
N ASP A 159 -10.15 5.37 -9.78
CA ASP A 159 -10.38 6.06 -11.06
C ASP A 159 -11.78 6.68 -11.10
N LYS A 160 -12.80 5.95 -10.65
CA LYS A 160 -14.18 6.48 -10.53
C LYS A 160 -14.24 7.67 -9.57
N TYR A 161 -13.55 7.59 -8.43
CA TYR A 161 -13.51 8.69 -7.48
C TYR A 161 -12.87 9.94 -8.08
N ASN A 162 -11.76 9.79 -8.81
CA ASN A 162 -11.09 10.90 -9.48
C ASN A 162 -11.96 11.52 -10.57
N MET A 163 -12.60 10.72 -11.41
CA MET A 163 -13.53 11.23 -12.43
C MET A 163 -14.64 12.09 -11.83
N LEU A 164 -15.24 11.64 -10.72
CA LEU A 164 -16.29 12.41 -10.03
C LEU A 164 -15.74 13.71 -9.41
N TYR A 165 -14.55 13.64 -8.83
CA TYR A 165 -13.91 14.80 -8.21
C TYR A 165 -13.54 15.87 -9.25
N TYR A 166 -12.94 15.49 -10.37
CA TYR A 166 -12.56 16.43 -11.44
C TYR A 166 -13.80 16.96 -12.16
N SER A 167 -14.80 16.15 -12.46
CA SER A 167 -16.03 16.61 -13.10
C SER A 167 -16.81 17.61 -12.22
N SER A 168 -16.79 17.46 -10.90
CA SER A 168 -17.43 18.40 -9.97
C SER A 168 -16.64 19.71 -9.83
N ASN A 169 -15.30 19.65 -9.86
CA ASN A 169 -14.46 20.84 -9.79
C ASN A 169 -14.42 21.63 -11.12
N ASP A 170 -14.42 20.95 -12.26
CA ASP A 170 -14.48 21.58 -13.57
C ASP A 170 -15.80 22.35 -13.76
N SER A 171 -16.93 21.79 -13.28
CA SER A 171 -18.19 22.51 -13.27
C SER A 171 -18.18 23.76 -12.36
N LEU A 172 -17.47 23.71 -11.24
CA LEU A 172 -17.31 24.89 -10.36
C LEU A 172 -16.39 25.96 -10.96
N ILE A 173 -15.33 25.56 -11.65
CA ILE A 173 -14.39 26.46 -12.32
C ILE A 173 -15.10 27.13 -13.52
N ILE A 174 -15.84 26.36 -14.30
CA ILE A 174 -16.62 26.89 -15.43
C ILE A 174 -17.70 27.86 -14.92
N TRP A 175 -18.37 27.54 -13.81
CA TRP A 175 -19.38 28.42 -13.22
C TRP A 175 -18.80 29.76 -12.74
N ASN A 176 -17.63 29.73 -12.10
CA ASN A 176 -16.93 30.95 -11.66
C ASN A 176 -16.40 31.79 -12.84
N LEU A 177 -16.04 31.18 -13.97
CA LEU A 177 -15.61 31.88 -15.18
C LEU A 177 -16.78 32.49 -15.96
N LEU A 178 -17.99 31.92 -15.86
CA LEU A 178 -19.19 32.42 -16.54
C LEU A 178 -19.96 33.46 -15.71
N SER A 179 -19.64 33.60 -14.42
CA SER A 179 -20.27 34.54 -13.48
C SER A 179 -19.40 35.77 -13.16
N SER A 180 -18.24 35.88 -13.77
CA SER A 180 -17.34 37.05 -13.73
C SER A 180 -17.42 37.82 -15.03
#